data_4bb1d592a459a884121c7f013f9664a3
#
_entry.id   4bb1d592a459a884121c7f013f9664a3
#
_cell.length_a   1.000
_cell.length_b   1.000
_cell.length_c   1.000
_cell.angle_alpha   90.00
_cell.angle_beta   90.00
_cell.angle_gamma   90.00
#
_symmetry.space_group_name_H-M   'P 1'
#
loop_
_entity.id
_entity.type
_entity.pdbx_description
1 polymer ?
#
loop_
_entity_poly.entity_id
_entity_poly.type
_entity_poly.pdbx_seq_one_letter_code
_entity_poly.pdbx_strand_id
1 'polypeptide(L)'
;MQYVGIQTQQNRNNLRSGFLLLLFPCLVTALLYLSCYLLVLFGYGKSMEIEMMPMVNHFFLSSLPYTLGVVVIWFLIAYWANTSIINSATCSKPLDRKENKRVYNLVENLCMSQGMSMPKINIIYDDSLNAFASGINDRTYTITLSRGIIQKLNDEELEAVIGHELTHIRNRDVRLLIISIVFVGIFSMLTEITFY
;
A
#
# COMPACT_ATOMS: atom_id res chain seq x y z
N MET A 1 10.42 8.21 26.57
CA MET A 1 10.39 7.67 25.20
C MET A 1 11.82 7.25 24.84
N GLN A 2 12.03 5.97 24.48
CA GLN A 2 13.36 5.55 23.98
C GLN A 2 13.53 6.10 22.57
N TYR A 3 14.61 6.83 22.32
CA TYR A 3 14.97 7.32 21.00
C TYR A 3 15.37 6.13 20.12
N VAL A 4 14.56 5.82 19.14
CA VAL A 4 14.83 4.74 18.18
C VAL A 4 15.53 5.35 16.97
N GLY A 5 16.76 4.93 16.70
CA GLY A 5 17.51 5.42 15.53
C GLY A 5 16.79 5.14 14.21
N ILE A 6 16.95 6.02 13.21
CA ILE A 6 16.29 5.95 11.89
C ILE A 6 16.50 4.58 11.21
N GLN A 7 17.71 4.04 11.24
CA GLN A 7 18.01 2.73 10.68
C GLN A 7 17.21 1.59 11.33
N THR A 8 17.06 1.66 12.65
CA THR A 8 16.25 0.67 13.38
C THR A 8 14.80 0.75 12.98
N GLN A 9 14.27 1.96 12.79
CA GLN A 9 12.88 2.16 12.34
C GLN A 9 12.66 1.67 10.90
N GLN A 10 13.58 1.99 9.98
CA GLN A 10 13.55 1.47 8.62
C GLN A 10 13.61 -0.06 8.57
N ASN A 11 14.50 -0.69 9.32
CA ASN A 11 14.61 -2.14 9.39
C ASN A 11 13.33 -2.77 9.94
N ARG A 12 12.75 -2.19 10.98
CA ARG A 12 11.48 -2.64 11.57
C ARG A 12 10.32 -2.53 10.57
N ASN A 13 10.23 -1.46 9.82
CA ASN A 13 9.18 -1.27 8.81
C ASN A 13 9.39 -2.17 7.58
N ASN A 14 10.64 -2.38 7.15
CA ASN A 14 10.95 -3.36 6.10
C ASN A 14 10.58 -4.79 6.53
N LEU A 15 10.88 -5.16 7.77
CA LEU A 15 10.55 -6.48 8.31
C LEU A 15 9.03 -6.69 8.42
N ARG A 16 8.30 -5.67 8.89
CA ARG A 16 6.83 -5.68 8.92
C ARG A 16 6.22 -5.77 7.53
N SER A 17 6.74 -5.02 6.56
CA SER A 17 6.30 -5.09 5.17
C SER A 17 6.55 -6.48 4.58
N GLY A 18 7.74 -7.06 4.81
CA GLY A 18 8.08 -8.42 4.38
C GLY A 18 7.19 -9.48 5.04
N PHE A 19 6.91 -9.33 6.33
CA PHE A 19 6.01 -10.22 7.05
C PHE A 19 4.59 -10.17 6.48
N LEU A 20 4.05 -8.98 6.22
CA LEU A 20 2.75 -8.83 5.59
C LEU A 20 2.72 -9.49 4.21
N LEU A 21 3.75 -9.25 3.37
CA LEU A 21 3.83 -9.84 2.03
C LEU A 21 3.83 -11.38 2.05
N LEU A 22 4.41 -12.00 3.09
CA LEU A 22 4.38 -13.45 3.27
C LEU A 22 3.09 -13.95 3.91
N LEU A 23 2.54 -13.19 4.85
CA LEU A 23 1.32 -13.56 5.55
C LEU A 23 0.13 -13.67 4.60
N PHE A 24 0.06 -12.81 3.59
CA PHE A 24 -1.07 -12.77 2.66
C PHE A 24 -1.25 -14.09 1.88
N PRO A 25 -0.27 -14.60 1.12
CA PRO A 25 -0.41 -15.90 0.44
C PRO A 25 -0.79 -17.02 1.41
N CYS A 26 -0.23 -17.01 2.62
CA CYS A 26 -0.57 -18.00 3.66
C CYS A 26 -2.04 -17.92 4.07
N LEU A 27 -2.58 -16.72 4.27
CA LEU A 27 -4.00 -16.55 4.61
C LEU A 27 -4.90 -16.97 3.45
N VAL A 28 -4.58 -16.59 2.22
CA VAL A 28 -5.36 -16.97 1.04
C VAL A 28 -5.35 -18.49 0.84
N THR A 29 -4.21 -19.15 1.01
CA THR A 29 -4.12 -20.62 0.90
C THR A 29 -4.88 -21.32 2.04
N ALA A 30 -4.85 -20.78 3.26
CA ALA A 30 -5.64 -21.31 4.38
C ALA A 30 -7.16 -21.17 4.13
N LEU A 31 -7.60 -20.02 3.59
CA LEU A 31 -9.00 -19.80 3.21
C LEU A 31 -9.42 -20.71 2.06
N LEU A 32 -8.55 -20.93 1.07
CA LEU A 32 -8.80 -21.89 -0.01
C LEU A 32 -9.01 -23.29 0.55
N TYR A 33 -8.13 -23.75 1.46
CA TYR A 33 -8.25 -25.06 2.08
C TYR A 33 -9.56 -25.19 2.86
N LEU A 34 -9.90 -24.18 3.65
CA LEU A 34 -11.17 -24.13 4.39
C LEU A 34 -12.37 -24.19 3.45
N SER A 35 -12.33 -23.43 2.34
CA SER A 35 -13.40 -23.44 1.33
C SER A 35 -13.58 -24.82 0.69
N CYS A 36 -12.47 -25.50 0.32
CA CYS A 36 -12.51 -26.85 -0.19
C CYS A 36 -13.10 -27.84 0.83
N TYR A 37 -12.73 -27.69 2.10
CA TYR A 37 -13.26 -28.51 3.19
C TYR A 37 -14.79 -28.32 3.35
N LEU A 38 -15.25 -27.07 3.37
CA LEU A 38 -16.68 -26.75 3.48
C LEU A 38 -17.47 -27.24 2.25
N LEU A 39 -16.94 -27.09 1.05
CA LEU A 39 -17.56 -27.58 -0.17
C LEU A 39 -17.75 -29.10 -0.15
N VAL A 40 -16.74 -29.85 0.29
CA VAL A 40 -16.84 -31.31 0.42
C VAL A 40 -17.82 -31.69 1.53
N LEU A 41 -17.77 -31.00 2.67
CA LEU A 41 -18.64 -31.27 3.81
C LEU A 41 -20.12 -31.06 3.48
N PHE A 42 -20.48 -29.96 2.83
CA PHE A 42 -21.86 -29.59 2.53
C PHE A 42 -22.35 -30.14 1.18
N GLY A 43 -21.45 -30.28 0.19
CA GLY A 43 -21.80 -30.75 -1.14
C GLY A 43 -21.87 -32.26 -1.28
N TYR A 44 -20.95 -32.98 -0.65
CA TYR A 44 -20.78 -34.42 -0.85
C TYR A 44 -20.93 -35.24 0.47
N GLY A 45 -20.87 -34.61 1.62
CA GLY A 45 -20.77 -35.29 2.93
C GLY A 45 -21.97 -36.12 3.33
N LYS A 46 -23.09 -36.14 2.60
CA LYS A 46 -24.28 -36.95 2.87
C LYS A 46 -24.43 -38.19 1.98
N SER A 47 -23.59 -38.33 0.95
CA SER A 47 -23.85 -39.32 -0.12
C SER A 47 -22.80 -40.38 -0.33
N MET A 48 -21.67 -40.36 0.36
CA MET A 48 -20.57 -41.28 0.07
C MET A 48 -19.79 -41.73 1.33
N GLU A 49 -19.55 -43.02 1.43
CA GLU A 49 -18.54 -43.69 2.31
C GLU A 49 -17.07 -43.34 1.87
N ILE A 50 -16.90 -42.25 1.10
CA ILE A 50 -15.58 -41.83 0.59
C ILE A 50 -14.86 -41.06 1.70
N GLU A 51 -13.59 -41.37 1.92
CA GLU A 51 -12.71 -40.67 2.84
C GLU A 51 -12.68 -39.16 2.45
N MET A 52 -13.25 -38.32 3.28
CA MET A 52 -13.43 -36.88 3.04
C MET A 52 -12.10 -36.16 2.75
N MET A 53 -11.04 -36.49 3.50
CA MET A 53 -9.74 -35.80 3.42
C MET A 53 -9.02 -35.96 2.08
N PRO A 54 -8.95 -37.14 1.44
CA PRO A 54 -8.38 -37.26 0.10
C PRO A 54 -9.07 -36.39 -0.94
N MET A 55 -10.40 -36.28 -0.86
CA MET A 55 -11.17 -35.43 -1.77
C MET A 55 -10.90 -33.94 -1.55
N VAL A 56 -10.85 -33.47 -0.30
CA VAL A 56 -10.46 -32.09 0.04
C VAL A 56 -9.08 -31.79 -0.49
N ASN A 57 -8.10 -32.67 -0.24
CA ASN A 57 -6.72 -32.49 -0.69
C ASN A 57 -6.62 -32.46 -2.23
N HIS A 58 -7.39 -33.28 -2.93
CA HIS A 58 -7.42 -33.25 -4.38
C HIS A 58 -7.92 -31.91 -4.92
N PHE A 59 -9.06 -31.40 -4.42
CA PHE A 59 -9.58 -30.09 -4.81
C PHE A 59 -8.61 -28.96 -4.48
N PHE A 60 -8.04 -28.99 -3.27
CA PHE A 60 -7.07 -28.00 -2.84
C PHE A 60 -5.83 -27.97 -3.74
N LEU A 61 -5.19 -29.12 -3.97
CA LEU A 61 -3.98 -29.19 -4.81
C LEU A 61 -4.24 -28.80 -6.25
N SER A 62 -5.42 -29.14 -6.79
CA SER A 62 -5.82 -28.76 -8.15
C SER A 62 -6.07 -27.25 -8.27
N SER A 63 -6.61 -26.61 -7.25
CA SER A 63 -6.94 -25.17 -7.25
C SER A 63 -5.75 -24.28 -6.84
N LEU A 64 -4.80 -24.81 -6.09
CA LEU A 64 -3.67 -24.08 -5.50
C LEU A 64 -2.84 -23.30 -6.55
N PRO A 65 -2.42 -23.88 -7.69
CA PRO A 65 -1.59 -23.16 -8.66
C PRO A 65 -2.34 -21.98 -9.29
N TYR A 66 -3.64 -22.10 -9.54
CA TYR A 66 -4.46 -21.01 -10.06
C TYR A 66 -4.60 -19.88 -9.04
N THR A 67 -4.86 -20.22 -7.78
CA THR A 67 -4.98 -19.24 -6.70
C THR A 67 -3.67 -18.48 -6.50
N LEU A 68 -2.53 -19.17 -6.46
CA LEU A 68 -1.24 -18.52 -6.36
C LEU A 68 -0.93 -17.65 -7.57
N GLY A 69 -1.30 -18.09 -8.78
CA GLY A 69 -1.18 -17.30 -10.00
C GLY A 69 -1.96 -15.99 -9.92
N VAL A 70 -3.21 -16.03 -9.46
CA VAL A 70 -4.04 -14.84 -9.25
C VAL A 70 -3.42 -13.91 -8.21
N VAL A 71 -2.93 -14.44 -7.09
CA VAL A 71 -2.26 -13.65 -6.04
C VAL A 71 -1.02 -12.95 -6.59
N VAL A 72 -0.18 -13.64 -7.35
CA VAL A 72 1.02 -13.04 -7.97
C VAL A 72 0.64 -11.94 -8.95
N ILE A 73 -0.32 -12.17 -9.84
CA ILE A 73 -0.80 -11.18 -10.80
C ILE A 73 -1.33 -9.95 -10.05
N TRP A 74 -2.12 -10.14 -9.01
CA TRP A 74 -2.63 -9.05 -8.20
C TRP A 74 -1.51 -8.23 -7.55
N PHE A 75 -0.49 -8.88 -6.97
CA PHE A 75 0.65 -8.16 -6.42
C PHE A 75 1.41 -7.35 -7.48
N LEU A 76 1.57 -7.89 -8.68
CA LEU A 76 2.18 -7.16 -9.78
C LEU A 76 1.34 -5.93 -10.16
N ILE A 77 0.03 -6.08 -10.34
CA ILE A 77 -0.88 -4.96 -10.62
C ILE A 77 -0.80 -3.92 -9.51
N ALA A 78 -0.93 -4.34 -8.25
CA ALA A 78 -0.88 -3.44 -7.10
C ALA A 78 0.46 -2.70 -7.00
N TYR A 79 1.56 -3.38 -7.28
CA TYR A 79 2.90 -2.77 -7.28
C TYR A 79 3.06 -1.71 -8.38
N TRP A 80 2.60 -2.01 -9.61
CA TRP A 80 2.75 -1.09 -10.74
C TRP A 80 1.71 0.04 -10.74
N ALA A 81 0.51 -0.24 -10.28
CA ALA A 81 -0.62 0.69 -10.33
C ALA A 81 -0.77 1.56 -9.07
N ASN A 82 -0.02 1.31 -7.98
CA ASN A 82 -0.23 2.00 -6.69
C ASN A 82 -0.26 3.54 -6.82
N THR A 83 0.71 4.12 -7.50
CA THR A 83 0.79 5.59 -7.67
C THR A 83 -0.36 6.12 -8.52
N SER A 84 -0.74 5.40 -9.59
CA SER A 84 -1.86 5.79 -10.45
C SER A 84 -3.19 5.70 -9.72
N ILE A 85 -3.38 4.66 -8.91
CA ILE A 85 -4.61 4.47 -8.09
C ILE A 85 -4.73 5.63 -7.10
N ILE A 86 -3.66 5.96 -6.38
CA ILE A 86 -3.66 7.06 -5.41
C ILE A 86 -3.93 8.40 -6.12
N ASN A 87 -3.26 8.68 -7.22
CA ASN A 87 -3.44 9.92 -7.98
C ASN A 87 -4.88 10.05 -8.50
N SER A 88 -5.47 8.95 -8.99
CA SER A 88 -6.87 8.96 -9.46
C SER A 88 -7.85 9.14 -8.32
N ALA A 89 -7.65 8.44 -7.20
CA ALA A 89 -8.53 8.54 -6.02
C ALA A 89 -8.50 9.92 -5.37
N THR A 90 -7.35 10.61 -5.44
CA THR A 90 -7.16 11.95 -4.86
C THR A 90 -7.32 13.08 -5.88
N CYS A 91 -7.55 12.76 -7.15
CA CYS A 91 -7.55 13.73 -8.25
C CYS A 91 -6.27 14.60 -8.29
N SER A 92 -5.15 14.06 -7.80
CA SER A 92 -3.90 14.79 -7.73
C SER A 92 -3.23 14.88 -9.09
N LYS A 93 -2.56 16.00 -9.37
CA LYS A 93 -1.83 16.27 -10.60
C LYS A 93 -0.37 16.57 -10.29
N PRO A 94 0.57 16.18 -11.18
CA PRO A 94 1.95 16.60 -11.03
C PRO A 94 2.05 18.13 -10.99
N LEU A 95 2.84 18.64 -10.06
CA LEU A 95 3.16 20.07 -9.96
C LEU A 95 4.49 20.31 -10.67
N ASP A 96 4.54 21.24 -11.62
CA ASP A 96 5.78 21.63 -12.28
C ASP A 96 6.50 22.70 -11.44
N ARG A 97 7.85 22.66 -11.46
CA ARG A 97 8.69 23.67 -10.80
C ARG A 97 8.38 25.10 -11.30
N LYS A 98 7.97 25.24 -12.58
CA LYS A 98 7.61 26.54 -13.16
C LYS A 98 6.30 27.08 -12.59
N GLU A 99 5.38 26.19 -12.19
CA GLU A 99 4.07 26.57 -11.63
C GLU A 99 4.18 27.05 -10.19
N ASN A 100 5.04 26.40 -9.38
CA ASN A 100 5.24 26.79 -7.99
C ASN A 100 6.69 26.60 -7.54
N LYS A 101 7.52 27.62 -7.77
CA LYS A 101 8.93 27.64 -7.34
C LYS A 101 9.08 27.58 -5.82
N ARG A 102 8.15 28.18 -5.08
CA ARG A 102 8.15 28.22 -3.62
C ARG A 102 8.14 26.81 -3.04
N VAL A 103 7.15 26.00 -3.40
CA VAL A 103 7.01 24.61 -2.94
C VAL A 103 8.23 23.78 -3.34
N TYR A 104 8.67 23.90 -4.61
CA TYR A 104 9.83 23.16 -5.09
C TYR A 104 11.10 23.47 -4.29
N ASN A 105 11.37 24.73 -4.02
CA ASN A 105 12.56 25.14 -3.28
C ASN A 105 12.52 24.62 -1.82
N LEU A 106 11.36 24.68 -1.16
CA LEU A 106 11.20 24.14 0.19
C LEU A 106 11.49 22.64 0.22
N VAL A 107 10.89 21.87 -0.68
CA VAL A 107 11.13 20.41 -0.76
C VAL A 107 12.59 20.11 -1.08
N GLU A 108 13.19 20.81 -2.05
CA GLU A 108 14.57 20.62 -2.47
C GLU A 108 15.56 20.91 -1.33
N ASN A 109 15.38 22.03 -0.63
CA ASN A 109 16.21 22.41 0.52
C ASN A 109 16.15 21.37 1.65
N LEU A 110 14.95 20.92 1.98
CA LEU A 110 14.75 19.89 2.99
C LEU A 110 15.38 18.55 2.59
N CYS A 111 15.22 18.15 1.31
CA CYS A 111 15.84 16.92 0.81
C CYS A 111 17.37 17.01 0.87
N MET A 112 17.96 18.15 0.46
CA MET A 112 19.39 18.37 0.53
C MET A 112 19.91 18.33 1.99
N SER A 113 19.19 18.98 2.91
CA SER A 113 19.58 19.01 4.33
C SER A 113 19.54 17.63 5.00
N GLN A 114 18.68 16.73 4.49
CA GLN A 114 18.50 15.38 5.02
C GLN A 114 19.25 14.30 4.24
N GLY A 115 19.93 14.66 3.15
CA GLY A 115 20.64 13.72 2.28
C GLY A 115 19.66 12.72 1.58
N MET A 116 18.47 13.18 1.22
CA MET A 116 17.43 12.39 0.56
C MET A 116 17.32 12.75 -0.92
N SER A 117 16.96 11.76 -1.76
CA SER A 117 16.52 12.03 -3.12
C SER A 117 15.19 12.77 -3.12
N MET A 118 15.04 13.74 -4.02
CA MET A 118 13.83 14.55 -4.13
C MET A 118 12.66 13.68 -4.62
N PRO A 119 11.54 13.60 -3.88
CA PRO A 119 10.34 12.92 -4.33
C PRO A 119 9.63 13.74 -5.43
N LYS A 120 8.70 13.11 -6.13
CA LYS A 120 7.77 13.82 -7.00
C LYS A 120 6.86 14.72 -6.17
N ILE A 121 6.41 15.82 -6.74
CA ILE A 121 5.48 16.73 -6.08
C ILE A 121 4.20 16.76 -6.87
N ASN A 122 3.07 16.52 -6.19
CA ASN A 122 1.73 16.60 -6.73
C ASN A 122 0.91 17.67 -6.01
N ILE A 123 -0.11 18.18 -6.70
CA ILE A 123 -1.08 19.11 -6.14
C ILE A 123 -2.50 18.56 -6.28
N ILE A 124 -3.32 18.80 -5.24
CA ILE A 124 -4.77 18.62 -5.28
C ILE A 124 -5.40 20.01 -5.29
N TYR A 125 -6.28 20.29 -6.24
CA TYR A 125 -6.97 21.55 -6.35
C TYR A 125 -8.18 21.60 -5.41
N ASP A 126 -7.89 21.52 -4.11
CA ASP A 126 -8.86 21.60 -3.02
C ASP A 126 -8.38 22.63 -1.99
N ASP A 127 -9.31 23.31 -1.34
CA ASP A 127 -9.06 24.35 -0.34
C ASP A 127 -8.87 23.80 1.09
N SER A 128 -8.92 22.48 1.27
CA SER A 128 -8.59 21.82 2.54
C SER A 128 -7.13 22.02 2.92
N LEU A 129 -6.81 21.86 4.20
CA LEU A 129 -5.44 21.83 4.71
C LEU A 129 -4.99 20.36 4.74
N ASN A 130 -4.53 19.83 3.60
CA ASN A 130 -4.13 18.44 3.49
C ASN A 130 -2.78 18.28 2.81
N ALA A 131 -1.96 17.37 3.36
CA ALA A 131 -0.70 16.93 2.79
C ALA A 131 -0.51 15.44 3.08
N PHE A 132 0.10 14.70 2.20
CA PHE A 132 0.47 13.31 2.44
C PHE A 132 1.60 12.84 1.53
N ALA A 133 2.33 11.85 1.99
CA ALA A 133 3.31 11.13 1.21
C ALA A 133 2.74 9.82 0.65
N SER A 134 3.19 9.43 -0.54
CA SER A 134 2.84 8.18 -1.20
C SER A 134 4.04 7.57 -1.92
N GLY A 135 3.88 6.33 -2.42
CA GLY A 135 4.94 5.62 -3.13
C GLY A 135 5.61 4.51 -2.31
N ILE A 136 6.29 3.59 -3.00
CA ILE A 136 6.87 2.37 -2.40
C ILE A 136 8.41 2.43 -2.40
N ASN A 137 8.99 3.18 -3.32
CA ASN A 137 10.45 3.28 -3.52
C ASN A 137 10.85 4.67 -3.99
N ASP A 138 12.17 4.93 -4.06
CA ASP A 138 12.73 6.24 -4.40
C ASP A 138 12.29 6.79 -5.76
N ARG A 139 11.86 5.91 -6.69
CA ARG A 139 11.36 6.33 -8.02
C ARG A 139 9.89 6.73 -8.00
N THR A 140 9.15 6.26 -7.00
CA THR A 140 7.69 6.42 -6.90
C THR A 140 7.26 7.30 -5.73
N TYR A 141 8.18 7.64 -4.80
CA TYR A 141 7.83 8.53 -3.70
C TYR A 141 7.32 9.88 -4.23
N THR A 142 6.20 10.30 -3.67
CA THR A 142 5.49 11.52 -4.07
C THR A 142 4.99 12.21 -2.81
N ILE A 143 5.17 13.52 -2.72
CA ILE A 143 4.51 14.39 -1.75
C ILE A 143 3.35 15.07 -2.46
N THR A 144 2.17 14.94 -1.91
CA THR A 144 0.97 15.58 -2.43
C THR A 144 0.50 16.65 -1.45
N LEU A 145 0.30 17.87 -1.96
CA LEU A 145 -0.15 19.03 -1.20
C LEU A 145 -1.46 19.55 -1.77
N SER A 146 -2.39 19.93 -0.93
CA SER A 146 -3.60 20.65 -1.39
C SER A 146 -3.29 22.10 -1.73
N ARG A 147 -4.08 22.69 -2.61
CA ARG A 147 -3.99 24.13 -2.91
C ARG A 147 -4.18 24.96 -1.63
N GLY A 148 -5.12 24.56 -0.78
CA GLY A 148 -5.42 25.27 0.47
C GLY A 148 -4.22 25.34 1.41
N ILE A 149 -3.45 24.26 1.60
CA ILE A 149 -2.28 24.27 2.48
C ILE A 149 -1.16 25.16 1.92
N ILE A 150 -0.95 25.13 0.60
CA ILE A 150 0.07 25.96 -0.08
C ILE A 150 -0.25 27.46 0.06
N GLN A 151 -1.54 27.82 -0.01
CA GLN A 151 -1.95 29.23 0.03
C GLN A 151 -2.05 29.79 1.44
N LYS A 152 -2.47 28.98 2.41
CA LYS A 152 -2.78 29.46 3.77
C LYS A 152 -1.56 29.45 4.68
N LEU A 153 -0.60 28.55 4.47
CA LEU A 153 0.58 28.47 5.31
C LEU A 153 1.70 29.38 4.83
N ASN A 154 2.42 29.98 5.77
CA ASN A 154 3.67 30.66 5.49
C ASN A 154 4.81 29.66 5.18
N ASP A 155 6.02 30.12 4.87
CA ASP A 155 7.13 29.24 4.47
C ASP A 155 7.56 28.30 5.59
N GLU A 156 7.64 28.78 6.81
CA GLU A 156 8.09 28.01 7.99
C GLU A 156 7.06 26.92 8.34
N GLU A 157 5.77 27.25 8.30
CA GLU A 157 4.68 26.30 8.54
C GLU A 157 4.60 25.24 7.45
N LEU A 158 4.73 25.65 6.19
CA LEU A 158 4.71 24.72 5.05
C LEU A 158 5.95 23.81 5.06
N GLU A 159 7.12 24.35 5.40
CA GLU A 159 8.37 23.59 5.59
C GLU A 159 8.22 22.53 6.67
N ALA A 160 7.58 22.86 7.81
CA ALA A 160 7.33 21.91 8.88
C ALA A 160 6.41 20.74 8.40
N VAL A 161 5.36 21.03 7.65
CA VAL A 161 4.48 20.00 7.08
C VAL A 161 5.22 19.13 6.07
N ILE A 162 5.96 19.73 5.14
CA ILE A 162 6.75 18.99 4.16
C ILE A 162 7.80 18.12 4.85
N GLY A 163 8.48 18.66 5.88
CA GLY A 163 9.47 17.92 6.68
C GLY A 163 8.86 16.72 7.41
N HIS A 164 7.62 16.86 7.87
CA HIS A 164 6.86 15.75 8.45
C HIS A 164 6.61 14.64 7.42
N GLU A 165 6.14 14.97 6.22
CA GLU A 165 5.89 14.01 5.15
C GLU A 165 7.19 13.35 4.64
N LEU A 166 8.28 14.11 4.53
CA LEU A 166 9.60 13.56 4.18
C LEU A 166 10.10 12.57 5.24
N THR A 167 9.77 12.79 6.50
CA THR A 167 10.11 11.85 7.58
C THR A 167 9.42 10.50 7.41
N HIS A 168 8.17 10.47 6.97
CA HIS A 168 7.44 9.25 6.64
C HIS A 168 8.07 8.50 5.47
N ILE A 169 8.48 9.21 4.42
CA ILE A 169 9.23 8.61 3.29
C ILE A 169 10.55 8.01 3.79
N ARG A 170 11.33 8.78 4.57
CA ARG A 170 12.61 8.36 5.12
C ARG A 170 12.51 7.12 6.02
N ASN A 171 11.46 7.05 6.83
CA ASN A 171 11.19 5.92 7.72
C ASN A 171 10.57 4.71 6.99
N ARG A 172 10.20 4.85 5.71
CA ARG A 172 9.50 3.84 4.91
C ARG A 172 8.14 3.44 5.48
N ASP A 173 7.51 4.31 6.27
CA ASP A 173 6.17 4.10 6.82
C ASP A 173 5.12 4.08 5.71
N VAL A 174 5.28 4.95 4.72
CA VAL A 174 4.42 5.05 3.53
C VAL A 174 4.36 3.72 2.78
N ARG A 175 5.49 3.03 2.62
CA ARG A 175 5.55 1.72 2.00
C ARG A 175 4.72 0.68 2.75
N LEU A 176 4.83 0.67 4.08
CA LEU A 176 4.06 -0.24 4.92
C LEU A 176 2.56 0.04 4.80
N LEU A 177 2.17 1.31 4.81
CA LEU A 177 0.77 1.73 4.67
C LEU A 177 0.18 1.28 3.33
N ILE A 178 0.88 1.50 2.22
CA ILE A 178 0.41 1.09 0.88
C ILE A 178 0.25 -0.42 0.79
N ILE A 179 1.21 -1.19 1.29
CA ILE A 179 1.10 -2.64 1.35
C ILE A 179 -0.15 -3.05 2.14
N SER A 180 -0.41 -2.43 3.29
CA SER A 180 -1.59 -2.69 4.11
C SER A 180 -2.90 -2.37 3.38
N ILE A 181 -2.98 -1.25 2.63
CA ILE A 181 -4.16 -0.86 1.84
C ILE A 181 -4.43 -1.89 0.73
N VAL A 182 -3.38 -2.36 0.05
CA VAL A 182 -3.51 -3.42 -0.97
C VAL A 182 -4.12 -4.69 -0.38
N PHE A 183 -3.71 -5.06 0.83
CA PHE A 183 -4.27 -6.21 1.55
C PHE A 183 -5.76 -6.02 1.85
N VAL A 184 -6.12 -4.90 2.45
CA VAL A 184 -7.53 -4.61 2.81
C VAL A 184 -8.40 -4.59 1.56
N GLY A 185 -7.91 -4.01 0.46
CA GLY A 185 -8.63 -3.96 -0.81
C GLY A 185 -8.95 -5.35 -1.38
N ILE A 186 -8.03 -6.31 -1.27
CA ILE A 186 -8.28 -7.69 -1.71
C ILE A 186 -9.38 -8.35 -0.87
N PHE A 187 -9.31 -8.21 0.46
CA PHE A 187 -10.35 -8.78 1.33
C PHE A 187 -11.72 -8.17 1.07
N SER A 188 -11.79 -6.86 0.84
CA SER A 188 -13.03 -6.19 0.46
C SER A 188 -13.60 -6.74 -0.84
N MET A 189 -12.77 -6.91 -1.87
CA MET A 189 -13.18 -7.47 -3.15
C MET A 189 -13.66 -8.93 -3.03
N LEU A 190 -12.97 -9.75 -2.23
CA LEU A 190 -13.37 -11.14 -1.99
C LEU A 190 -14.71 -11.22 -1.26
N THR A 191 -14.96 -10.33 -0.29
CA THR A 191 -16.26 -10.29 0.41
C THR A 191 -17.38 -9.87 -0.53
N GLU A 192 -17.17 -8.88 -1.40
CA GLU A 192 -18.19 -8.49 -2.40
C GLU A 192 -18.56 -9.63 -3.33
N ILE A 193 -17.59 -10.39 -3.86
CA ILE A 193 -17.85 -11.53 -4.76
C ILE A 193 -18.58 -12.66 -4.03
N THR A 194 -18.41 -12.80 -2.73
CA THR A 194 -19.01 -13.91 -1.94
C THR A 194 -20.45 -13.61 -1.55
N PHE A 195 -20.85 -12.33 -1.42
CA PHE A 195 -22.17 -11.92 -0.95
C PHE A 195 -23.11 -11.43 -2.06
N TYR A 196 -22.68 -11.46 -3.32
CA TYR A 196 -23.49 -11.24 -4.51
C TYR A 196 -23.65 -12.54 -5.30
#